data_c799f0e127b631e3c9b2065494396db5
#
_entry.id   c799f0e127b631e3c9b2065494396db5
#
_cell.length_a   1.000
_cell.length_b   1.000
_cell.length_c   1.000
_cell.angle_alpha   90.00
_cell.angle_beta   90.00
_cell.angle_gamma   90.00
#
_symmetry.space_group_name_H-M   'P 1'
#
loop_
_entity.id
_entity.type
_entity.pdbx_description
1 polymer ?
#
loop_
_entity_poly.entity_id
_entity_poly.type
_entity_poly.pdbx_seq_one_letter_code
_entity_poly.pdbx_strand_id
1 'polypeptide(L)'
;MDFDTMGSLEAKTNNVAAIFHIFYPDLYEEIFEVAQNLGEGIDYYVTVSEELTGLIGTIRQRFPKAKILTVENRGRDILPFLEVLKRILPLDYELLVKIHTKKSLHRDDGTSWRKDVYEKLLGSSETVAKARKAFQQDSALGILGAQGHVLNNRFYKGGSQNLVQALAKQLGLNANKTAEFPFVASTMFWARPELFKPLIDARIEAAEFPGEPLPQDGTLPHALERFFGFLAIEQGFSVKAISKEGTISDPEPLAIYRYAPVPKPLAIRNVRSLVYYPAYSEAYAIEHLRVTALYQAAGIEL
;
A
#
# COMPACT_ATOMS: atom_id res chain seq x y z
N MET A 1 23.93 -9.35 -2.50
CA MET A 1 23.03 -8.43 -3.24
C MET A 1 23.84 -7.84 -4.37
N ASP A 2 23.72 -8.42 -5.56
CA ASP A 2 24.47 -7.97 -6.73
C ASP A 2 23.76 -6.78 -7.37
N PHE A 3 24.33 -5.59 -7.20
CA PHE A 3 23.81 -4.31 -7.70
C PHE A 3 24.20 -4.04 -9.16
N ASP A 4 24.65 -5.03 -9.88
CA ASP A 4 25.29 -4.89 -11.19
C ASP A 4 24.35 -4.52 -12.35
N THR A 5 23.06 -4.37 -12.12
CA THR A 5 22.11 -3.93 -13.15
C THR A 5 21.59 -2.52 -12.97
N MET A 6 21.82 -1.90 -11.82
CA MET A 6 21.67 -0.45 -11.68
C MET A 6 23.05 0.17 -11.87
N GLY A 7 23.35 0.62 -13.08
CA GLY A 7 24.42 1.60 -13.27
C GLY A 7 24.30 2.69 -12.22
N SER A 8 25.40 3.32 -11.83
CA SER A 8 25.45 4.40 -10.83
C SER A 8 24.14 5.18 -10.87
N LEU A 9 23.58 5.53 -9.71
CA LEU A 9 22.37 6.34 -9.58
C LEU A 9 22.53 7.65 -10.37
N GLU A 10 22.48 7.52 -11.67
CA GLU A 10 22.51 8.63 -12.59
C GLU A 10 21.18 9.37 -12.46
N ALA A 11 21.26 10.67 -12.57
CA ALA A 11 20.20 11.65 -12.42
C ALA A 11 18.82 11.14 -12.88
N LYS A 12 17.77 11.51 -12.15
CA LYS A 12 16.38 11.33 -12.63
C LYS A 12 16.27 11.93 -14.03
N THR A 13 15.52 11.27 -14.89
CA THR A 13 15.21 11.78 -16.22
C THR A 13 13.90 12.56 -16.22
N ASN A 14 13.01 12.22 -15.28
CA ASN A 14 11.67 12.74 -15.18
C ASN A 14 11.34 13.10 -13.72
N ASN A 15 10.23 13.82 -13.49
CA ASN A 15 9.83 14.25 -12.15
C ASN A 15 8.94 13.24 -11.41
N VAL A 16 8.49 12.19 -12.09
CA VAL A 16 7.63 11.15 -11.52
C VAL A 16 8.34 9.80 -11.57
N ALA A 17 8.37 9.10 -10.44
CA ALA A 17 8.86 7.73 -10.33
C ALA A 17 7.69 6.75 -10.27
N ALA A 18 7.70 5.71 -11.10
CA ALA A 18 6.80 4.57 -10.99
C ALA A 18 7.55 3.38 -10.37
N ILE A 19 7.08 2.90 -9.23
CA ILE A 19 7.72 1.82 -8.47
C ILE A 19 6.82 0.60 -8.52
N PHE A 20 7.29 -0.45 -9.18
CA PHE A 20 6.56 -1.69 -9.37
C PHE A 20 7.29 -2.83 -8.65
N HIS A 21 6.54 -3.62 -7.86
CA HIS A 21 7.08 -4.85 -7.28
C HIS A 21 6.40 -6.07 -7.89
N ILE A 22 7.18 -6.94 -8.54
CA ILE A 22 6.70 -8.16 -9.20
C ILE A 22 7.12 -9.36 -8.36
N PHE A 23 6.15 -9.94 -7.66
CA PHE A 23 6.31 -11.18 -6.91
C PHE A 23 5.59 -12.36 -7.60
N TYR A 24 4.41 -12.11 -8.19
CA TYR A 24 3.64 -13.13 -8.91
C TYR A 24 3.89 -13.01 -10.40
N PRO A 25 4.63 -13.98 -11.02
CA PRO A 25 5.04 -13.87 -12.42
C PRO A 25 3.87 -13.94 -13.40
N ASP A 26 2.76 -14.56 -13.03
CA ASP A 26 1.55 -14.65 -13.85
C ASP A 26 0.68 -13.39 -13.83
N LEU A 27 1.07 -12.37 -13.05
CA LEU A 27 0.35 -11.10 -12.92
C LEU A 27 1.13 -9.89 -13.47
N TYR A 28 2.32 -10.08 -14.00
CA TYR A 28 3.13 -8.94 -14.44
C TYR A 28 2.50 -8.19 -15.62
N GLU A 29 1.80 -8.91 -16.51
CA GLU A 29 1.12 -8.27 -17.65
C GLU A 29 0.05 -7.27 -17.20
N GLU A 30 -0.70 -7.57 -16.12
CA GLU A 30 -1.70 -6.63 -15.59
C GLU A 30 -1.05 -5.30 -15.16
N ILE A 31 0.15 -5.34 -14.56
CA ILE A 31 0.89 -4.12 -14.21
C ILE A 31 1.32 -3.37 -15.48
N PHE A 32 1.81 -4.10 -16.50
CA PHE A 32 2.26 -3.47 -17.73
C PHE A 32 1.12 -2.82 -18.50
N GLU A 33 -0.06 -3.45 -18.52
CA GLU A 33 -1.26 -2.88 -19.13
C GLU A 33 -1.65 -1.55 -18.48
N VAL A 34 -1.77 -1.50 -17.15
CA VAL A 34 -2.16 -0.26 -16.46
C VAL A 34 -1.04 0.80 -16.48
N ALA A 35 0.22 0.39 -16.52
CA ALA A 35 1.36 1.29 -16.60
C ALA A 35 1.41 2.10 -17.92
N GLN A 36 0.80 1.59 -19.01
CA GLN A 36 0.70 2.34 -20.28
C GLN A 36 -0.06 3.65 -20.10
N ASN A 37 -1.01 3.72 -19.16
CA ASN A 37 -1.78 4.92 -18.87
C ASN A 37 -0.96 6.02 -18.17
N LEU A 38 0.23 5.72 -17.66
CA LEU A 38 1.14 6.70 -17.08
C LEU A 38 1.69 7.68 -18.14
N GLY A 39 1.75 7.25 -19.40
CA GLY A 39 2.25 8.05 -20.50
C GLY A 39 3.76 8.30 -20.43
N GLU A 40 4.19 9.41 -21.04
CA GLU A 40 5.58 9.83 -21.05
C GLU A 40 5.97 10.57 -19.75
N GLY A 41 7.27 10.77 -19.56
CA GLY A 41 7.78 11.56 -18.44
C GLY A 41 7.82 10.78 -17.10
N ILE A 42 8.03 9.46 -17.17
CA ILE A 42 8.07 8.58 -16.01
C ILE A 42 9.39 7.81 -15.96
N ASP A 43 10.03 7.78 -14.82
CA ASP A 43 11.15 6.90 -14.52
C ASP A 43 10.62 5.64 -13.82
N TYR A 44 10.91 4.48 -14.41
CA TYR A 44 10.42 3.19 -13.92
C TYR A 44 11.46 2.51 -13.04
N TYR A 45 11.04 2.08 -11.86
CA TYR A 45 11.79 1.26 -10.91
C TYR A 45 11.02 -0.04 -10.70
N VAL A 46 11.61 -1.15 -11.07
CA VAL A 46 10.96 -2.47 -10.96
C VAL A 46 11.77 -3.34 -10.03
N THR A 47 11.15 -3.82 -8.96
CA THR A 47 11.74 -4.82 -8.09
C THR A 47 11.17 -6.19 -8.41
N VAL A 48 12.03 -7.19 -8.49
CA VAL A 48 11.68 -8.60 -8.68
C VAL A 48 12.33 -9.45 -7.61
N SER A 49 11.67 -10.51 -7.16
CA SER A 49 12.31 -11.44 -6.26
C SER A 49 13.42 -12.22 -6.98
N GLU A 50 14.40 -12.69 -6.22
CA GLU A 50 15.57 -13.44 -6.76
C GLU A 50 15.15 -14.66 -7.57
N GLU A 51 14.05 -15.30 -7.22
CA GLU A 51 13.51 -16.46 -7.93
C GLU A 51 12.91 -16.09 -9.30
N LEU A 52 12.68 -14.81 -9.58
CA LEU A 52 12.03 -14.29 -10.78
C LEU A 52 12.98 -13.56 -11.75
N THR A 53 14.29 -13.72 -11.59
CA THR A 53 15.29 -13.07 -12.45
C THR A 53 15.11 -13.38 -13.94
N GLY A 54 14.51 -14.52 -14.29
CA GLY A 54 14.15 -14.86 -15.67
C GLY A 54 13.18 -13.88 -16.33
N LEU A 55 12.42 -13.07 -15.56
CA LEU A 55 11.53 -12.04 -16.09
C LEU A 55 12.24 -10.74 -16.50
N ILE A 56 13.50 -10.54 -16.10
CA ILE A 56 14.23 -9.29 -16.35
C ILE A 56 14.27 -8.96 -17.84
N GLY A 57 14.50 -9.96 -18.70
CA GLY A 57 14.48 -9.78 -20.16
C GLY A 57 13.14 -9.26 -20.68
N THR A 58 12.04 -9.85 -20.21
CA THR A 58 10.68 -9.43 -20.57
C THR A 58 10.36 -8.03 -20.06
N ILE A 59 10.75 -7.71 -18.81
CA ILE A 59 10.56 -6.37 -18.24
C ILE A 59 11.29 -5.32 -19.09
N ARG A 60 12.55 -5.59 -19.48
CA ARG A 60 13.33 -4.68 -20.33
C ARG A 60 12.75 -4.49 -21.73
N GLN A 61 12.09 -5.50 -22.29
CA GLN A 61 11.39 -5.34 -23.58
C GLN A 61 10.21 -4.39 -23.47
N ARG A 62 9.47 -4.42 -22.36
CA ARG A 62 8.31 -3.53 -22.12
C ARG A 62 8.72 -2.14 -21.63
N PHE A 63 9.70 -2.08 -20.76
CA PHE A 63 10.25 -0.84 -20.18
C PHE A 63 11.76 -0.78 -20.38
N PRO A 64 12.25 -0.41 -21.59
CA PRO A 64 13.69 -0.44 -21.92
C PRO A 64 14.58 0.38 -20.99
N LYS A 65 14.01 1.45 -20.40
CA LYS A 65 14.71 2.36 -19.47
C LYS A 65 14.42 2.04 -17.99
N ALA A 66 13.71 0.95 -17.70
CA ALA A 66 13.42 0.60 -16.31
C ALA A 66 14.70 0.23 -15.56
N LYS A 67 14.83 0.79 -14.37
CA LYS A 67 15.85 0.42 -13.38
C LYS A 67 15.32 -0.79 -12.61
N ILE A 68 15.96 -1.94 -12.77
CA ILE A 68 15.49 -3.21 -12.20
C ILE A 68 16.37 -3.56 -11.02
N LEU A 69 15.75 -3.85 -9.89
CA LEU A 69 16.38 -4.28 -8.65
C LEU A 69 15.91 -5.68 -8.28
N THR A 70 16.84 -6.62 -8.18
CA THR A 70 16.58 -7.95 -7.63
C THR A 70 16.62 -7.88 -6.10
N VAL A 71 15.61 -8.43 -5.44
CA VAL A 71 15.44 -8.37 -3.99
C VAL A 71 15.17 -9.75 -3.41
N GLU A 72 15.64 -9.99 -2.18
CA GLU A 72 15.24 -11.16 -1.40
C GLU A 72 13.72 -11.15 -1.20
N ASN A 73 13.09 -12.33 -1.20
CA ASN A 73 11.68 -12.49 -0.83
C ASN A 73 11.51 -12.28 0.69
N ARG A 74 11.50 -11.03 1.10
CA ARG A 74 11.39 -10.61 2.49
C ARG A 74 10.59 -9.33 2.60
N GLY A 75 9.74 -9.24 3.64
CA GLY A 75 8.99 -8.02 3.92
C GLY A 75 7.94 -7.67 2.87
N ARG A 76 7.51 -8.65 2.07
CA ARG A 76 6.50 -8.51 1.01
C ARG A 76 6.87 -7.38 0.04
N ASP A 77 5.93 -6.49 -0.26
CA ASP A 77 6.10 -5.32 -1.12
C ASP A 77 6.69 -4.09 -0.38
N ILE A 78 6.79 -4.15 0.96
CA ILE A 78 7.22 -3.02 1.79
C ILE A 78 8.75 -2.88 1.78
N LEU A 79 9.50 -3.95 2.09
CA LEU A 79 10.95 -3.86 2.07
C LEU A 79 11.50 -3.54 0.67
N PRO A 80 11.03 -4.17 -0.44
CA PRO A 80 11.39 -3.75 -1.79
C PRO A 80 11.12 -2.27 -2.06
N PHE A 81 10.01 -1.73 -1.56
CA PHE A 81 9.70 -0.31 -1.69
C PHE A 81 10.69 0.57 -0.94
N LEU A 82 11.02 0.24 0.31
CA LEU A 82 12.01 1.01 1.10
C LEU A 82 13.39 0.97 0.43
N GLU A 83 13.77 -0.15 -0.17
CA GLU A 83 15.03 -0.28 -0.90
C GLU A 83 15.09 0.63 -2.14
N VAL A 84 13.98 0.80 -2.85
CA VAL A 84 13.89 1.78 -3.94
C VAL A 84 13.94 3.20 -3.39
N LEU A 85 13.17 3.49 -2.32
CA LEU A 85 13.12 4.82 -1.69
C LEU A 85 14.51 5.31 -1.24
N LYS A 86 15.33 4.44 -0.63
CA LYS A 86 16.72 4.78 -0.25
C LYS A 86 17.53 5.36 -1.42
N ARG A 87 17.20 4.94 -2.65
CA ARG A 87 17.91 5.33 -3.87
C ARG A 87 17.32 6.56 -4.54
N ILE A 88 16.00 6.71 -4.49
CA ILE A 88 15.32 7.77 -5.25
C ILE A 88 15.12 9.06 -4.46
N LEU A 89 15.10 9.01 -3.12
CA LEU A 89 14.94 10.21 -2.30
C LEU A 89 16.01 11.28 -2.58
N PRO A 90 17.30 10.93 -2.76
CA PRO A 90 18.32 11.92 -3.12
C PRO A 90 18.14 12.53 -4.52
N LEU A 91 17.30 11.94 -5.37
CA LEU A 91 17.04 12.40 -6.74
C LEU A 91 15.92 13.45 -6.81
N ASP A 92 15.24 13.72 -5.71
CA ASP A 92 14.24 14.78 -5.58
C ASP A 92 13.09 14.66 -6.60
N TYR A 93 12.45 13.49 -6.66
CA TYR A 93 11.22 13.30 -7.42
C TYR A 93 10.07 14.08 -6.78
N GLU A 94 9.22 14.70 -7.61
CA GLU A 94 8.02 15.40 -7.14
C GLU A 94 6.92 14.44 -6.68
N LEU A 95 6.80 13.30 -7.38
CA LEU A 95 5.78 12.31 -7.16
C LEU A 95 6.31 10.90 -7.38
N LEU A 96 5.72 9.95 -6.65
CA LEU A 96 5.83 8.54 -6.98
C LEU A 96 4.45 7.89 -7.08
N VAL A 97 4.36 6.82 -7.88
CA VAL A 97 3.27 5.85 -7.85
C VAL A 97 3.83 4.47 -7.52
N LYS A 98 3.22 3.80 -6.56
CA LYS A 98 3.61 2.46 -6.11
C LYS A 98 2.48 1.48 -6.39
N ILE A 99 2.78 0.42 -7.15
CA ILE A 99 1.90 -0.74 -7.32
C ILE A 99 2.70 -2.04 -7.25
N HIS A 100 2.00 -3.16 -7.02
CA HIS A 100 2.64 -4.47 -6.96
C HIS A 100 1.66 -5.58 -7.35
N THR A 101 2.21 -6.72 -7.78
CA THR A 101 1.40 -7.93 -8.00
C THR A 101 0.89 -8.48 -6.67
N LYS A 102 -0.40 -8.83 -6.60
CA LYS A 102 -1.03 -9.38 -5.38
C LYS A 102 -2.13 -10.38 -5.72
N LYS A 103 -2.05 -11.59 -5.17
CA LYS A 103 -3.07 -12.64 -5.37
C LYS A 103 -4.14 -12.69 -4.29
N SER A 104 -3.79 -12.35 -3.04
CA SER A 104 -4.71 -12.48 -1.89
C SER A 104 -5.36 -13.87 -1.82
N LEU A 105 -4.55 -14.93 -1.82
CA LEU A 105 -4.97 -16.34 -1.95
C LEU A 105 -5.99 -16.81 -0.88
N HIS A 106 -6.11 -16.07 0.21
CA HIS A 106 -7.07 -16.32 1.29
C HIS A 106 -8.46 -15.75 1.01
N ARG A 107 -8.68 -15.15 -0.18
CA ARG A 107 -9.90 -14.45 -0.58
C ARG A 107 -10.41 -14.97 -1.91
N ASP A 108 -11.72 -15.18 -2.02
CA ASP A 108 -12.37 -15.56 -3.28
C ASP A 108 -12.42 -14.39 -4.28
N ASP A 109 -12.39 -13.15 -3.79
CA ASP A 109 -12.48 -11.91 -4.56
C ASP A 109 -11.12 -11.20 -4.79
N GLY A 110 -10.00 -11.86 -4.50
CA GLY A 110 -8.66 -11.27 -4.59
C GLY A 110 -8.31 -10.67 -5.95
N THR A 111 -8.81 -11.26 -7.04
CA THR A 111 -8.65 -10.73 -8.40
C THR A 111 -9.44 -9.44 -8.61
N SER A 112 -10.71 -9.41 -8.22
CA SER A 112 -11.57 -8.22 -8.33
C SER A 112 -11.04 -7.08 -7.48
N TRP A 113 -10.57 -7.40 -6.27
CA TRP A 113 -9.93 -6.46 -5.36
C TRP A 113 -8.70 -5.79 -5.98
N ARG A 114 -7.79 -6.57 -6.57
CA ARG A 114 -6.57 -6.06 -7.21
C ARG A 114 -6.91 -5.17 -8.41
N LYS A 115 -7.81 -5.64 -9.28
CA LYS A 115 -8.25 -4.89 -10.46
C LYS A 115 -8.92 -3.57 -10.09
N ASP A 116 -9.74 -3.56 -9.05
CA ASP A 116 -10.37 -2.33 -8.55
C ASP A 116 -9.34 -1.28 -8.11
N VAL A 117 -8.27 -1.72 -7.42
CA VAL A 117 -7.17 -0.81 -7.04
C VAL A 117 -6.44 -0.28 -8.27
N TYR A 118 -6.08 -1.14 -9.22
CA TYR A 118 -5.39 -0.73 -10.45
C TYR A 118 -6.24 0.24 -11.28
N GLU A 119 -7.52 -0.04 -11.45
CA GLU A 119 -8.44 0.80 -12.21
C GLU A 119 -8.56 2.20 -11.59
N LYS A 120 -8.61 2.31 -10.26
CA LYS A 120 -8.73 3.59 -9.57
C LYS A 120 -7.44 4.40 -9.57
N LEU A 121 -6.29 3.75 -9.56
CA LEU A 121 -4.99 4.46 -9.53
C LEU A 121 -4.45 4.74 -10.92
N LEU A 122 -4.61 3.81 -11.88
CA LEU A 122 -3.98 3.80 -13.19
C LEU A 122 -4.91 3.35 -14.32
N GLY A 123 -6.23 3.29 -14.14
CA GLY A 123 -7.17 2.68 -15.09
C GLY A 123 -7.29 3.42 -16.43
N SER A 124 -6.91 4.72 -16.48
CA SER A 124 -6.87 5.49 -17.72
C SER A 124 -5.87 6.63 -17.62
N SER A 125 -5.44 7.17 -18.76
CA SER A 125 -4.59 8.36 -18.81
C SER A 125 -5.29 9.59 -18.20
N GLU A 126 -6.61 9.66 -18.27
CA GLU A 126 -7.39 10.72 -17.63
C GLU A 126 -7.34 10.61 -16.10
N THR A 127 -7.51 9.41 -15.55
CA THR A 127 -7.39 9.16 -14.10
C THR A 127 -5.99 9.53 -13.59
N VAL A 128 -4.94 9.13 -14.33
CA VAL A 128 -3.56 9.49 -14.03
C VAL A 128 -3.35 11.01 -14.06
N ALA A 129 -3.88 11.69 -15.08
CA ALA A 129 -3.79 13.15 -15.17
C ALA A 129 -4.49 13.84 -14.00
N LYS A 130 -5.67 13.36 -13.58
CA LYS A 130 -6.41 13.87 -12.42
C LYS A 130 -5.64 13.64 -11.12
N ALA A 131 -5.03 12.46 -10.94
CA ALA A 131 -4.18 12.18 -9.78
C ALA A 131 -3.01 13.17 -9.70
N ARG A 132 -2.24 13.33 -10.79
CA ARG A 132 -1.11 14.27 -10.84
C ARG A 132 -1.55 15.71 -10.59
N LYS A 133 -2.66 16.14 -11.19
CA LYS A 133 -3.23 17.48 -11.00
C LYS A 133 -3.63 17.72 -9.54
N ALA A 134 -4.18 16.73 -8.84
CA ALA A 134 -4.52 16.85 -7.43
C ALA A 134 -3.31 17.22 -6.56
N PHE A 135 -2.16 16.58 -6.78
CA PHE A 135 -0.92 16.93 -6.07
C PHE A 135 -0.36 18.30 -6.46
N GLN A 136 -0.57 18.75 -7.68
CA GLN A 136 -0.17 20.11 -8.11
C GLN A 136 -1.04 21.19 -7.47
N GLN A 137 -2.33 20.91 -7.24
CA GLN A 137 -3.30 21.88 -6.70
C GLN A 137 -3.36 21.86 -5.17
N ASP A 138 -2.96 20.79 -4.53
CA ASP A 138 -2.97 20.62 -3.07
C ASP A 138 -1.59 20.22 -2.57
N SER A 139 -0.84 21.19 -2.07
CA SER A 139 0.50 20.94 -1.51
C SER A 139 0.45 20.10 -0.22
N ALA A 140 -0.68 20.07 0.46
CA ALA A 140 -0.88 19.24 1.66
C ALA A 140 -1.25 17.79 1.32
N LEU A 141 -1.59 17.46 0.06
CA LEU A 141 -1.85 16.07 -0.32
C LEU A 141 -0.55 15.27 -0.30
N GLY A 142 -0.42 14.33 0.63
CA GLY A 142 0.76 13.47 0.80
C GLY A 142 0.58 12.09 0.15
N ILE A 143 -0.58 11.47 0.35
CA ILE A 143 -0.91 10.13 -0.20
C ILE A 143 -2.28 10.16 -0.86
N LEU A 144 -2.39 9.51 -2.02
CA LEU A 144 -3.64 9.31 -2.74
C LEU A 144 -3.82 7.82 -3.02
N GLY A 145 -4.73 7.18 -2.29
CA GLY A 145 -5.08 5.77 -2.42
C GLY A 145 -6.34 5.55 -3.24
N ALA A 146 -6.61 4.30 -3.64
CA ALA A 146 -7.85 3.94 -4.31
C ALA A 146 -9.06 4.08 -3.37
N GLN A 147 -10.15 4.69 -3.83
CA GLN A 147 -11.39 4.82 -3.07
C GLN A 147 -11.90 3.44 -2.63
N GLY A 148 -12.35 3.33 -1.37
CA GLY A 148 -12.75 2.08 -0.74
C GLY A 148 -11.56 1.26 -0.20
N HIS A 149 -10.31 1.68 -0.43
CA HIS A 149 -9.10 1.05 0.08
C HIS A 149 -8.29 1.98 1.02
N VAL A 150 -8.75 3.19 1.24
CA VAL A 150 -8.24 4.10 2.26
C VAL A 150 -9.09 3.90 3.51
N LEU A 151 -8.50 3.27 4.52
CA LEU A 151 -9.18 2.84 5.75
C LEU A 151 -8.72 3.68 6.93
N ASN A 152 -9.51 3.67 8.01
CA ASN A 152 -9.13 4.31 9.26
C ASN A 152 -8.54 3.29 10.24
N ASN A 153 -7.34 3.54 10.75
CA ASN A 153 -6.65 2.65 11.69
C ASN A 153 -7.47 2.38 12.96
N ARG A 154 -8.32 3.31 13.38
CA ARG A 154 -9.22 3.11 14.52
C ARG A 154 -10.02 1.81 14.43
N PHE A 155 -10.47 1.45 13.23
CA PHE A 155 -11.30 0.26 12.97
C PHE A 155 -10.50 -0.94 12.46
N TYR A 156 -9.30 -0.70 11.91
CA TYR A 156 -8.48 -1.72 11.25
C TYR A 156 -7.08 -1.85 11.84
N LYS A 157 -6.94 -1.70 13.15
CA LYS A 157 -5.66 -1.80 13.87
C LYS A 157 -4.95 -3.13 13.64
N GLY A 158 -5.73 -4.22 13.55
CA GLY A 158 -5.19 -5.57 13.46
C GLY A 158 -4.23 -5.92 14.60
N GLY A 159 -3.34 -6.86 14.36
CA GLY A 159 -2.28 -7.26 15.29
C GLY A 159 -1.07 -6.31 15.30
N SER A 160 -1.09 -5.23 14.51
CA SER A 160 0.09 -4.39 14.27
C SER A 160 0.18 -3.14 15.14
N GLN A 161 -0.83 -2.83 15.99
CA GLN A 161 -0.91 -1.57 16.73
C GLN A 161 0.32 -1.30 17.61
N ASN A 162 0.83 -2.31 18.31
CA ASN A 162 2.00 -2.15 19.17
C ASN A 162 3.26 -1.82 18.35
N LEU A 163 3.39 -2.40 17.16
CA LEU A 163 4.50 -2.10 16.25
C LEU A 163 4.38 -0.68 15.67
N VAL A 164 3.17 -0.22 15.32
CA VAL A 164 2.92 1.16 14.89
C VAL A 164 3.32 2.15 15.98
N GLN A 165 2.98 1.87 17.25
CA GLN A 165 3.40 2.69 18.38
C GLN A 165 4.92 2.67 18.59
N ALA A 166 5.56 1.51 18.44
CA ALA A 166 6.99 1.37 18.56
C ALA A 166 7.73 2.17 17.47
N LEU A 167 7.28 2.08 16.22
CA LEU A 167 7.81 2.87 15.10
C LEU A 167 7.64 4.38 15.37
N ALA A 168 6.48 4.83 15.85
CA ALA A 168 6.27 6.24 16.20
C ALA A 168 7.29 6.71 17.25
N LYS A 169 7.50 5.92 18.32
CA LYS A 169 8.50 6.24 19.35
C LYS A 169 9.92 6.26 18.80
N GLN A 170 10.28 5.28 17.96
CA GLN A 170 11.60 5.19 17.33
C GLN A 170 11.91 6.42 16.47
N LEU A 171 10.89 6.95 15.78
CA LEU A 171 11.02 8.17 14.97
C LEU A 171 10.82 9.48 15.77
N GLY A 172 10.67 9.42 17.09
CA GLY A 172 10.42 10.60 17.91
C GLY A 172 9.04 11.24 17.71
N LEU A 173 8.07 10.49 17.14
CA LEU A 173 6.72 10.96 16.89
C LEU A 173 5.78 10.66 18.07
N ASN A 174 4.64 11.34 18.12
CA ASN A 174 3.69 11.16 19.21
C ASN A 174 2.92 9.83 19.10
N ALA A 175 3.39 8.79 19.78
CA ALA A 175 2.78 7.47 19.79
C ALA A 175 1.31 7.45 20.28
N ASN A 176 0.86 8.44 21.04
CA ASN A 176 -0.54 8.51 21.50
C ASN A 176 -1.50 8.86 20.36
N LYS A 177 -1.03 9.47 19.30
CA LYS A 177 -1.82 9.78 18.11
C LYS A 177 -2.01 8.60 17.15
N THR A 178 -1.35 7.46 17.40
CA THR A 178 -1.44 6.27 16.54
C THR A 178 -2.78 5.53 16.66
N ALA A 179 -3.74 6.03 17.41
CA ALA A 179 -5.03 5.39 17.59
C ALA A 179 -5.96 5.55 16.39
N GLU A 180 -5.89 6.69 15.70
CA GLU A 180 -6.81 7.04 14.63
C GLU A 180 -6.10 7.87 13.54
N PHE A 181 -6.03 7.33 12.35
CA PHE A 181 -5.50 7.98 11.16
C PHE A 181 -5.88 7.17 9.91
N PRO A 182 -5.98 7.80 8.73
CA PRO A 182 -6.22 7.09 7.47
C PRO A 182 -4.95 6.37 6.99
N PHE A 183 -5.11 5.21 6.37
CA PHE A 183 -4.03 4.49 5.71
C PHE A 183 -4.53 3.75 4.46
N VAL A 184 -3.63 3.42 3.54
CA VAL A 184 -3.96 2.69 2.31
C VAL A 184 -3.74 1.19 2.53
N ALA A 185 -4.84 0.43 2.69
CA ALA A 185 -4.81 -1.01 2.98
C ALA A 185 -4.27 -1.90 1.84
N SER A 186 -3.98 -1.32 0.69
CA SER A 186 -3.36 -2.03 -0.43
C SER A 186 -1.86 -1.82 -0.51
N THR A 187 -1.33 -0.80 0.16
CA THR A 187 0.02 -0.26 -0.07
C THR A 187 0.30 0.11 -1.53
N MET A 188 -0.77 0.35 -2.32
CA MET A 188 -0.71 0.84 -3.69
C MET A 188 -1.30 2.25 -3.73
N PHE A 189 -0.51 3.23 -4.15
CA PHE A 189 -0.87 4.64 -4.01
C PHE A 189 0.02 5.56 -4.87
N TRP A 190 -0.44 6.80 -5.05
CA TRP A 190 0.39 7.94 -5.41
C TRP A 190 0.84 8.65 -4.14
N ALA A 191 2.08 9.14 -4.09
CA ALA A 191 2.57 9.86 -2.92
C ALA A 191 3.69 10.85 -3.24
N ARG A 192 3.93 11.80 -2.31
CA ARG A 192 5.15 12.60 -2.28
C ARG A 192 6.28 11.78 -1.68
N PRO A 193 7.42 11.64 -2.38
CA PRO A 193 8.55 10.84 -1.88
C PRO A 193 9.11 11.35 -0.55
N GLU A 194 9.16 12.67 -0.35
CA GLU A 194 9.69 13.32 0.85
C GLU A 194 9.02 12.84 2.14
N LEU A 195 7.74 12.47 2.07
CA LEU A 195 6.97 11.92 3.17
C LEU A 195 7.67 10.73 3.84
N PHE A 196 8.38 9.91 3.08
CA PHE A 196 9.02 8.70 3.58
C PHE A 196 10.44 8.93 4.12
N LYS A 197 10.97 10.15 4.01
CA LYS A 197 12.32 10.47 4.47
C LYS A 197 12.61 10.06 5.92
N PRO A 198 11.73 10.29 6.91
CA PRO A 198 11.97 9.85 8.28
C PRO A 198 12.18 8.35 8.43
N LEU A 199 11.49 7.52 7.62
CA LEU A 199 11.70 6.07 7.64
C LEU A 199 13.07 5.66 7.10
N ILE A 200 13.55 6.35 6.07
CA ILE A 200 14.86 6.07 5.49
C ILE A 200 15.97 6.55 6.43
N ASP A 201 15.80 7.71 7.06
CA ASP A 201 16.74 8.24 8.05
C ASP A 201 16.80 7.35 9.30
N ALA A 202 15.71 6.68 9.69
CA ALA A 202 15.66 5.73 10.79
C ALA A 202 16.39 4.41 10.50
N ARG A 203 16.83 4.20 9.26
CA ARG A 203 17.61 3.03 8.82
C ARG A 203 16.99 1.69 9.20
N ILE A 204 15.69 1.53 8.91
CA ILE A 204 15.05 0.23 9.06
C ILE A 204 15.76 -0.78 8.15
N GLU A 205 16.40 -1.78 8.77
CA GLU A 205 17.23 -2.76 8.06
C GLU A 205 16.42 -4.00 7.64
N ALA A 206 16.86 -4.68 6.59
CA ALA A 206 16.23 -5.90 6.11
C ALA A 206 16.14 -6.99 7.20
N ALA A 207 17.12 -7.05 8.11
CA ALA A 207 17.15 -8.00 9.21
C ALA A 207 16.00 -7.83 10.22
N GLU A 208 15.37 -6.64 10.29
CA GLU A 208 14.21 -6.38 11.14
C GLU A 208 12.91 -7.00 10.59
N PHE A 209 12.89 -7.31 9.29
CA PHE A 209 11.76 -7.98 8.68
C PHE A 209 11.86 -9.49 8.92
N PRO A 210 10.79 -10.12 9.44
CA PRO A 210 10.79 -11.57 9.58
C PRO A 210 10.82 -12.26 8.21
N GLY A 211 11.38 -13.48 8.18
CA GLY A 211 11.41 -14.31 6.97
C GLY A 211 10.00 -14.79 6.56
N GLU A 212 9.84 -15.13 5.28
CA GLU A 212 8.62 -15.78 4.79
C GLU A 212 8.56 -17.27 5.18
N PRO A 213 7.36 -17.85 5.36
CA PRO A 213 6.04 -17.23 5.18
C PRO A 213 5.63 -16.39 6.39
N LEU A 214 5.05 -15.23 6.11
CA LEU A 214 4.52 -14.35 7.15
C LEU A 214 3.07 -14.70 7.53
N PRO A 215 2.66 -14.46 8.80
CA PRO A 215 1.26 -14.48 9.18
C PRO A 215 0.46 -13.42 8.42
N GLN A 216 -0.87 -13.51 8.48
CA GLN A 216 -1.75 -12.56 7.75
C GLN A 216 -1.65 -11.11 8.26
N ASP A 217 -1.32 -10.91 9.53
CA ASP A 217 -1.15 -9.60 10.17
C ASP A 217 -0.16 -9.68 11.35
N GLY A 218 0.16 -8.53 11.97
CA GLY A 218 0.95 -8.47 13.21
C GLY A 218 2.46 -8.47 13.01
N THR A 219 2.96 -8.26 11.81
CA THR A 219 4.41 -8.16 11.53
C THR A 219 4.80 -6.76 11.06
N LEU A 220 6.10 -6.49 10.97
CA LEU A 220 6.64 -5.19 10.57
C LEU A 220 6.09 -4.68 9.22
N PRO A 221 5.98 -5.48 8.14
CA PRO A 221 5.34 -5.03 6.91
C PRO A 221 3.91 -4.52 7.12
N HIS A 222 3.09 -5.21 7.92
CA HIS A 222 1.73 -4.80 8.20
C HIS A 222 1.66 -3.51 9.05
N ALA A 223 2.61 -3.34 9.97
CA ALA A 223 2.72 -2.12 10.74
C ALA A 223 3.11 -0.93 9.84
N LEU A 224 4.07 -1.11 8.93
CA LEU A 224 4.51 -0.08 7.99
C LEU A 224 3.42 0.29 6.97
N GLU A 225 2.60 -0.67 6.51
CA GLU A 225 1.42 -0.39 5.69
C GLU A 225 0.52 0.69 6.34
N ARG A 226 0.24 0.53 7.63
CA ARG A 226 -0.53 1.51 8.41
C ARG A 226 0.27 2.76 8.67
N PHE A 227 1.54 2.59 9.03
CA PHE A 227 2.42 3.67 9.45
C PHE A 227 2.67 4.73 8.37
N PHE A 228 2.60 4.38 7.09
CA PHE A 228 2.70 5.36 5.99
C PHE A 228 1.63 6.44 6.10
N GLY A 229 0.38 6.06 6.43
CA GLY A 229 -0.69 7.02 6.65
C GLY A 229 -0.47 7.87 7.90
N PHE A 230 -0.06 7.26 9.01
CA PHE A 230 0.30 7.98 10.24
C PHE A 230 1.43 9.00 9.99
N LEU A 231 2.46 8.57 9.28
CA LEU A 231 3.61 9.41 8.96
C LEU A 231 3.20 10.63 8.11
N ALA A 232 2.25 10.47 7.19
CA ALA A 232 1.69 11.57 6.42
C ALA A 232 1.03 12.60 7.33
N ILE A 233 0.13 12.16 8.22
CA ILE A 233 -0.62 13.04 9.12
C ILE A 233 0.31 13.77 10.09
N GLU A 234 1.30 13.09 10.67
CA GLU A 234 2.26 13.71 11.61
C GLU A 234 3.15 14.75 10.94
N GLN A 235 3.37 14.68 9.64
CA GLN A 235 4.09 15.68 8.85
C GLN A 235 3.18 16.78 8.28
N GLY A 236 1.88 16.79 8.62
CA GLY A 236 0.93 17.79 8.15
C GLY A 236 0.37 17.54 6.75
N PHE A 237 0.61 16.36 6.18
CA PHE A 237 0.02 15.96 4.91
C PHE A 237 -1.36 15.31 5.11
N SER A 238 -2.18 15.38 4.07
CA SER A 238 -3.45 14.65 3.98
C SER A 238 -3.29 13.32 3.24
N VAL A 239 -4.15 12.36 3.59
CA VAL A 239 -4.34 11.10 2.84
C VAL A 239 -5.73 11.16 2.24
N LYS A 240 -5.84 11.08 0.92
CA LYS A 240 -7.12 11.15 0.18
C LYS A 240 -7.34 9.90 -0.67
N ALA A 241 -8.53 9.79 -1.21
CA ALA A 241 -8.94 8.69 -2.07
C ALA A 241 -9.29 9.18 -3.48
N ILE A 242 -8.99 8.35 -4.50
CA ILE A 242 -9.38 8.60 -5.89
C ILE A 242 -10.34 7.51 -6.37
N SER A 243 -11.46 7.93 -7.00
CA SER A 243 -12.40 7.03 -7.63
C SER A 243 -11.92 6.62 -9.04
N LYS A 244 -12.61 5.66 -9.65
CA LYS A 244 -12.37 5.23 -11.03
C LYS A 244 -12.54 6.38 -12.03
N GLU A 245 -13.49 7.29 -11.76
CA GLU A 245 -13.75 8.47 -12.56
C GLU A 245 -12.75 9.61 -12.29
N GLY A 246 -11.81 9.40 -11.37
CA GLY A 246 -10.79 10.37 -10.98
C GLY A 246 -11.30 11.45 -10.02
N THR A 247 -12.40 11.20 -9.31
CA THR A 247 -12.87 12.10 -8.25
C THR A 247 -11.99 11.92 -7.01
N ILE A 248 -11.48 13.04 -6.49
CA ILE A 248 -10.67 13.04 -5.25
C ILE A 248 -11.57 13.41 -4.08
N SER A 249 -11.52 12.62 -3.02
CA SER A 249 -12.30 12.82 -1.81
C SER A 249 -11.50 12.52 -0.56
N ASP A 250 -11.95 13.04 0.58
CA ASP A 250 -11.46 12.56 1.87
C ASP A 250 -11.88 11.09 2.08
N PRO A 251 -11.11 10.30 2.84
CA PRO A 251 -11.48 8.95 3.19
C PRO A 251 -12.81 8.93 3.94
N GLU A 252 -13.68 7.99 3.62
CA GLU A 252 -14.93 7.82 4.35
C GLU A 252 -14.61 7.43 5.81
N PRO A 253 -15.12 8.16 6.83
CA PRO A 253 -14.79 7.91 8.23
C PRO A 253 -15.15 6.49 8.71
N LEU A 254 -16.18 5.90 8.10
CA LEU A 254 -16.70 4.56 8.38
C LEU A 254 -16.66 3.68 7.13
N ALA A 255 -15.65 3.83 6.28
CA ALA A 255 -15.53 2.96 5.11
C ALA A 255 -15.54 1.49 5.59
N ILE A 256 -16.70 0.87 5.43
CA ILE A 256 -16.79 -0.59 5.54
C ILE A 256 -15.96 -1.12 4.39
N TYR A 257 -14.85 -1.74 4.73
CA TYR A 257 -13.97 -2.30 3.72
C TYR A 257 -14.74 -3.37 2.96
N ARG A 258 -15.24 -3.00 1.77
CA ARG A 258 -16.04 -3.86 0.89
C ARG A 258 -15.43 -5.23 0.67
N TYR A 259 -14.10 -5.30 0.80
CA TYR A 259 -13.31 -6.51 0.65
C TYR A 259 -12.83 -7.10 1.99
N ALA A 260 -13.28 -6.56 3.13
CA ALA A 260 -13.05 -7.24 4.39
C ALA A 260 -13.73 -8.62 4.31
N PRO A 261 -13.06 -9.70 4.72
CA PRO A 261 -13.73 -10.97 4.82
C PRO A 261 -14.95 -10.75 5.72
N VAL A 262 -16.15 -10.84 5.14
CA VAL A 262 -17.36 -10.96 5.94
C VAL A 262 -17.14 -12.24 6.74
N PRO A 263 -17.00 -12.19 8.08
CA PRO A 263 -16.93 -13.42 8.83
C PRO A 263 -18.19 -14.18 8.48
N LYS A 264 -18.04 -15.39 7.92
CA LYS A 264 -19.17 -16.31 7.86
C LYS A 264 -19.80 -16.26 9.24
N PRO A 265 -21.13 -16.06 9.37
CA PRO A 265 -21.75 -15.91 10.68
C PRO A 265 -21.20 -17.04 11.51
N LEU A 266 -20.37 -16.68 12.50
CA LEU A 266 -19.81 -17.63 13.43
C LEU A 266 -21.05 -18.21 14.10
N ALA A 267 -21.42 -19.40 13.66
CA ALA A 267 -22.30 -20.22 14.46
C ALA A 267 -21.64 -20.24 15.83
N ILE A 268 -22.22 -19.52 16.79
CA ILE A 268 -21.69 -19.34 18.15
C ILE A 268 -21.66 -20.72 18.83
N ARG A 269 -20.87 -21.63 18.30
CA ARG A 269 -20.65 -22.98 18.85
C ARG A 269 -19.31 -23.12 19.55
N ASN A 270 -18.43 -22.10 19.51
CA ASN A 270 -17.15 -22.22 20.18
C ASN A 270 -16.60 -20.84 20.63
N VAL A 271 -16.95 -20.45 21.84
CA VAL A 271 -16.39 -19.29 22.55
C VAL A 271 -14.85 -19.37 22.67
N ARG A 272 -14.26 -20.54 22.49
CA ARG A 272 -12.79 -20.73 22.53
C ARG A 272 -12.05 -20.14 21.34
N SER A 273 -12.69 -19.95 20.19
CA SER A 273 -12.07 -19.32 19.02
C SER A 273 -11.96 -17.78 19.14
N LEU A 274 -12.77 -17.16 19.98
CA LEU A 274 -12.72 -15.72 20.29
C LEU A 274 -11.47 -15.34 21.13
N VAL A 275 -10.89 -16.29 21.84
CA VAL A 275 -9.73 -16.06 22.74
C VAL A 275 -8.42 -15.92 21.93
N TYR A 276 -8.37 -16.39 20.69
CA TYR A 276 -7.15 -16.38 19.86
C TYR A 276 -6.87 -15.03 19.15
N TYR A 277 -7.86 -14.11 19.13
CA TYR A 277 -7.72 -12.77 18.54
C TYR A 277 -8.28 -11.69 19.47
N PRO A 278 -7.67 -11.44 20.65
CA PRO A 278 -8.23 -10.49 21.62
C PRO A 278 -8.36 -9.05 21.10
N ALA A 279 -7.52 -8.64 20.14
CA ALA A 279 -7.59 -7.31 19.53
C ALA A 279 -8.71 -7.16 18.46
N TYR A 280 -9.23 -8.28 17.96
CA TYR A 280 -10.33 -8.31 16.99
C TYR A 280 -11.71 -8.42 17.66
N SER A 281 -11.78 -8.91 18.91
CA SER A 281 -13.02 -9.48 19.44
C SER A 281 -14.08 -8.47 19.87
N GLU A 282 -13.74 -7.39 20.58
CA GLU A 282 -14.77 -6.48 21.09
C GLU A 282 -15.14 -5.37 20.11
N ALA A 283 -14.16 -4.65 19.55
CA ALA A 283 -14.44 -3.57 18.61
C ALA A 283 -15.05 -4.10 17.31
N TYR A 284 -14.59 -5.28 16.85
CA TYR A 284 -15.08 -5.91 15.63
C TYR A 284 -16.49 -6.52 15.81
N ALA A 285 -16.78 -7.14 16.97
CA ALA A 285 -18.11 -7.68 17.25
C ALA A 285 -19.16 -6.56 17.42
N ILE A 286 -18.80 -5.46 18.08
CA ILE A 286 -19.68 -4.30 18.25
C ILE A 286 -19.93 -3.61 16.91
N GLU A 287 -18.90 -3.45 16.08
CA GLU A 287 -19.01 -2.83 14.77
C GLU A 287 -19.76 -3.73 13.78
N HIS A 288 -19.53 -5.03 13.81
CA HIS A 288 -20.29 -6.00 13.02
C HIS A 288 -21.79 -5.97 13.35
N LEU A 289 -22.15 -5.89 14.62
CA LEU A 289 -23.56 -5.75 15.04
C LEU A 289 -24.17 -4.43 14.56
N ARG A 290 -23.42 -3.32 14.63
CA ARG A 290 -23.85 -2.01 14.09
C ARG A 290 -24.03 -2.04 12.58
N VAL A 291 -23.08 -2.63 11.87
CA VAL A 291 -23.10 -2.76 10.40
C VAL A 291 -24.27 -3.64 9.97
N THR A 292 -24.46 -4.80 10.60
CA THR A 292 -25.60 -5.69 10.32
C THR A 292 -26.94 -4.97 10.55
N ALA A 293 -27.04 -4.21 11.63
CA ALA A 293 -28.24 -3.41 11.92
C ALA A 293 -28.49 -2.30 10.88
N LEU A 294 -27.43 -1.66 10.38
CA LEU A 294 -27.52 -0.64 9.32
C LEU A 294 -27.95 -1.24 7.97
N TYR A 295 -27.43 -2.41 7.59
CA TYR A 295 -27.84 -3.12 6.38
C TYR A 295 -29.29 -3.61 6.46
N GLN A 296 -29.70 -4.15 7.60
CA GLN A 296 -31.09 -4.54 7.86
C GLN A 296 -32.03 -3.33 7.81
N ALA A 297 -31.63 -2.19 8.41
CA ALA A 297 -32.42 -0.96 8.35
C ALA A 297 -32.50 -0.36 6.93
N ALA A 298 -31.50 -0.62 6.08
CA ALA A 298 -31.48 -0.20 4.68
C ALA A 298 -32.16 -1.21 3.72
N GLY A 299 -32.69 -2.34 4.23
CA GLY A 299 -33.34 -3.37 3.41
C GLY A 299 -32.38 -4.14 2.50
N ILE A 300 -31.10 -4.17 2.84
CA ILE A 300 -30.05 -4.87 2.09
C ILE A 300 -29.84 -6.24 2.78
N GLU A 301 -30.12 -7.34 2.08
CA GLU A 301 -29.73 -8.69 2.53
C GLU A 301 -28.21 -8.87 2.41
N LEU A 302 -27.59 -9.37 3.49
CA LEU A 302 -26.16 -9.66 3.59
C LEU A 302 -25.84 -11.06 3.09
#